data_61a6294b04aa4ddcaab2f637f2595920
#
_entry.id   61a6294b04aa4ddcaab2f637f2595920
#
_cell.length_a   1.000
_cell.length_b   1.000
_cell.length_c   1.000
_cell.angle_alpha   90.00
_cell.angle_beta   90.00
_cell.angle_gamma   90.00
#
_symmetry.space_group_name_H-M   'P 1'
#
loop_
_entity.id
_entity.type
_entity.pdbx_description
1 polymer ?
#
loop_
_entity_poly.entity_id
_entity_poly.type
_entity_poly.pdbx_seq_one_letter_code
_entity_poly.pdbx_strand_id
1 'polypeptide(L)'
;MLGIGERMNLGMPNRYLFDTMEARLLLAGRIRVTKPDVLFCPLPLDAHPDHLAASALAEGARFYAKYTKLSLEGEPWYTPRLFYYSCSHLHAVPDYSFLVDISQHFEKKME
;
A
#
# COMPACT_ATOMS: atom_id res chain seq x y z
N MET A 1 -15.73 8.25 -12.74
CA MET A 1 -14.35 7.67 -12.77
C MET A 1 -13.43 8.52 -11.89
N LEU A 2 -12.72 7.92 -10.94
CA LEU A 2 -11.91 8.65 -9.92
C LEU A 2 -10.58 9.25 -10.45
N GLY A 3 -10.28 9.13 -11.74
CA GLY A 3 -9.02 9.61 -12.31
C GLY A 3 -7.81 8.72 -12.03
N ILE A 4 -8.04 7.44 -11.67
CA ILE A 4 -6.98 6.45 -11.49
C ILE A 4 -6.42 6.09 -12.86
N GLY A 5 -5.11 6.27 -13.06
CA GLY A 5 -4.45 5.97 -14.33
C GLY A 5 -4.28 4.48 -14.60
N GLU A 6 -3.96 3.71 -13.56
CA GLU A 6 -3.75 2.26 -13.65
C GLU A 6 -4.24 1.56 -12.39
N ARG A 7 -4.80 0.37 -12.55
CA ARG A 7 -5.20 -0.53 -11.46
C ARG A 7 -4.66 -1.92 -11.74
N MET A 8 -3.88 -2.45 -10.80
CA MET A 8 -3.38 -3.82 -10.84
C MET A 8 -4.00 -4.64 -9.71
N ASN A 9 -4.32 -5.90 -10.00
CA ASN A 9 -4.71 -6.87 -8.97
C ASN A 9 -3.63 -7.94 -8.88
N LEU A 10 -3.04 -8.12 -7.70
CA LEU A 10 -1.99 -9.11 -7.45
C LEU A 10 -2.54 -10.52 -7.20
N GLY A 11 -3.85 -10.71 -7.20
CA GLY A 11 -4.50 -12.01 -7.03
C GLY A 11 -4.33 -12.62 -5.64
N MET A 12 -3.98 -11.83 -4.62
CA MET A 12 -3.84 -12.32 -3.25
C MET A 12 -5.21 -12.65 -2.64
N PRO A 13 -5.32 -13.68 -1.78
CA PRO A 13 -6.59 -14.12 -1.22
C PRO A 13 -7.18 -13.07 -0.27
N ASN A 14 -8.48 -12.80 -0.41
CA ASN A 14 -9.25 -11.97 0.52
C ASN A 14 -9.53 -12.76 1.80
N ARG A 15 -9.46 -12.14 2.97
CA ARG A 15 -9.61 -12.70 4.33
C ARG A 15 -8.49 -13.63 4.77
N TYR A 16 -7.55 -13.92 3.91
CA TYR A 16 -6.40 -14.80 4.16
C TYR A 16 -5.11 -14.18 3.64
N LEU A 17 -5.01 -12.86 3.72
CA LEU A 17 -3.80 -12.15 3.36
C LEU A 17 -2.74 -12.36 4.44
N PHE A 18 -1.58 -12.88 4.05
CA PHE A 18 -0.44 -13.03 4.94
C PHE A 18 0.77 -12.27 4.41
N ASP A 19 1.53 -11.70 5.32
CA ASP A 19 2.80 -11.08 5.03
C ASP A 19 3.87 -12.16 4.81
N THR A 20 3.93 -12.70 3.60
CA THR A 20 4.92 -13.71 3.19
C THR A 20 6.02 -13.09 2.35
N MET A 21 7.17 -13.76 2.28
CA MET A 21 8.27 -13.31 1.43
C MET A 21 7.86 -13.28 -0.05
N GLU A 22 7.11 -14.27 -0.50
CA GLU A 22 6.59 -14.33 -1.87
C GLU A 22 5.71 -13.11 -2.20
N ALA A 23 4.76 -12.78 -1.32
CA ALA A 23 3.89 -11.62 -1.47
C ALA A 23 4.68 -10.30 -1.44
N ARG A 24 5.69 -10.18 -0.56
CA ARG A 24 6.59 -9.02 -0.53
C ARG A 24 7.35 -8.84 -1.83
N LEU A 25 7.92 -9.93 -2.38
CA LEU A 25 8.69 -9.87 -3.63
C LEU A 25 7.80 -9.56 -4.84
N LEU A 26 6.57 -10.11 -4.86
CA LEU A 26 5.59 -9.79 -5.90
C LEU A 26 5.25 -8.29 -5.91
N LEU A 27 4.95 -7.72 -4.75
CA LEU A 27 4.65 -6.30 -4.61
C LEU A 27 5.90 -5.43 -4.86
N ALA A 28 7.08 -5.87 -4.44
CA ALA A 28 8.35 -5.17 -4.69
C ALA A 28 8.66 -5.06 -6.19
N GLY A 29 8.36 -6.09 -6.99
CA GLY A 29 8.46 -6.04 -8.44
C GLY A 29 7.54 -4.95 -9.03
N ARG A 30 6.31 -4.83 -8.53
CA ARG A 30 5.39 -3.76 -8.99
C ARG A 30 5.89 -2.36 -8.59
N ILE A 31 6.44 -2.21 -7.40
CA ILE A 31 7.07 -0.94 -6.98
C ILE A 31 8.22 -0.56 -7.91
N ARG A 32 9.05 -1.51 -8.33
CA ARG A 32 10.13 -1.25 -9.28
C ARG A 32 9.64 -0.81 -10.66
N VAL A 33 8.59 -1.45 -11.16
CA VAL A 33 8.01 -1.12 -12.48
C VAL A 33 7.35 0.25 -12.46
N THR A 34 6.59 0.55 -11.42
CA THR A 34 5.82 1.81 -11.33
C THR A 34 6.61 2.99 -10.78
N LYS A 35 7.70 2.74 -10.05
CA LYS A 35 8.60 3.75 -9.44
C LYS A 35 7.85 4.88 -8.72
N PRO A 36 6.94 4.57 -7.78
CA PRO A 36 6.14 5.59 -7.13
C PRO A 36 6.99 6.51 -6.25
N ASP A 37 6.72 7.81 -6.28
CA ASP A 37 7.31 8.79 -5.36
C ASP A 37 6.67 8.75 -3.97
N VAL A 38 5.42 8.29 -3.92
CA VAL A 38 4.62 8.16 -2.70
C VAL A 38 3.90 6.82 -2.70
N LEU A 39 3.95 6.13 -1.58
CA LEU A 39 3.18 4.93 -1.31
C LEU A 39 2.19 5.19 -0.19
N PHE A 40 0.93 4.82 -0.40
CA PHE A 40 -0.10 4.82 0.63
C PHE A 40 -0.44 3.39 1.01
N CYS A 41 -0.52 3.12 2.31
CA CYS A 41 -0.93 1.81 2.81
C CYS A 41 -1.84 1.93 4.03
N PRO A 42 -2.57 0.87 4.40
CA PRO A 42 -3.36 0.86 5.62
C PRO A 42 -2.51 1.15 6.85
N LEU A 43 -3.09 1.83 7.84
CA LEU A 43 -2.45 2.06 9.14
C LEU A 43 -2.27 0.72 9.87
N PRO A 44 -1.10 0.45 10.50
CA PRO A 44 -0.86 -0.78 11.27
C PRO A 44 -1.54 -0.76 12.67
N LEU A 45 -2.69 -0.12 12.78
CA LEU A 45 -3.57 -0.04 13.97
C LEU A 45 -5.00 -0.30 13.51
N ASP A 46 -5.31 -1.53 13.18
CA ASP A 46 -6.62 -1.93 12.64
C ASP A 46 -7.09 -3.24 13.26
N ALA A 47 -8.41 -3.44 13.37
CA ALA A 47 -8.99 -4.70 13.83
C ALA A 47 -8.99 -5.77 12.73
N HIS A 48 -8.89 -5.39 11.45
CA HIS A 48 -8.97 -6.33 10.35
C HIS A 48 -7.59 -6.94 10.05
N PRO A 49 -7.42 -8.28 10.16
CA PRO A 49 -6.14 -8.95 9.92
C PRO A 49 -5.53 -8.65 8.56
N ASP A 50 -6.33 -8.59 7.50
CA ASP A 50 -5.83 -8.30 6.14
C ASP A 50 -5.29 -6.87 6.01
N HIS A 51 -5.84 -5.89 6.77
CA HIS A 51 -5.31 -4.53 6.79
C HIS A 51 -3.92 -4.47 7.45
N LEU A 52 -3.75 -5.21 8.55
CA LEU A 52 -2.44 -5.36 9.21
C LEU A 52 -1.44 -6.05 8.28
N ALA A 53 -1.84 -7.13 7.62
CA ALA A 53 -1.00 -7.83 6.66
C ALA A 53 -0.63 -6.94 5.45
N ALA A 54 -1.58 -6.16 4.92
CA ALA A 54 -1.33 -5.24 3.81
C ALA A 54 -0.35 -4.12 4.20
N SER A 55 -0.45 -3.60 5.42
CA SER A 55 0.50 -2.62 5.95
C SER A 55 1.92 -3.19 6.00
N ALA A 56 2.09 -4.36 6.63
CA ALA A 56 3.39 -5.04 6.74
C ALA A 56 3.97 -5.41 5.36
N LEU A 57 3.12 -5.87 4.44
CA LEU A 57 3.50 -6.15 3.05
C LEU A 57 4.01 -4.93 2.33
N ALA A 58 3.32 -3.78 2.44
CA ALA A 58 3.71 -2.54 1.79
C ALA A 58 5.07 -2.05 2.28
N GLU A 59 5.30 -2.06 3.59
CA GLU A 59 6.59 -1.70 4.18
C GLU A 59 7.71 -2.66 3.75
N GLY A 60 7.46 -3.97 3.86
CA GLY A 60 8.41 -4.99 3.44
C GLY A 60 8.75 -4.89 1.96
N ALA A 61 7.75 -4.78 1.10
CA ALA A 61 7.94 -4.66 -0.34
C ALA A 61 8.73 -3.39 -0.72
N ARG A 62 8.42 -2.25 -0.11
CA ARG A 62 9.18 -1.00 -0.28
C ARG A 62 10.66 -1.21 0.05
N PHE A 63 10.95 -1.95 1.13
CA PHE A 63 12.32 -2.24 1.54
C PHE A 63 13.02 -3.18 0.54
N TYR A 64 12.36 -4.27 0.11
CA TYR A 64 12.93 -5.22 -0.85
C TYR A 64 13.09 -4.65 -2.26
N ALA A 65 12.23 -3.72 -2.66
CA ALA A 65 12.30 -3.10 -3.99
C ALA A 65 13.63 -2.36 -4.24
N LYS A 66 14.33 -1.88 -3.22
CA LYS A 66 15.63 -1.21 -3.36
C LYS A 66 16.82 -2.16 -3.54
N TYR A 67 16.69 -3.47 -3.28
CA TYR A 67 17.81 -4.40 -3.30
C TYR A 67 18.34 -4.67 -4.71
N THR A 68 19.60 -4.37 -4.96
CA THR A 68 20.24 -4.56 -6.27
C THR A 68 20.49 -6.02 -6.63
N LYS A 69 20.60 -6.90 -5.62
CA LYS A 69 20.92 -8.32 -5.82
C LYS A 69 19.69 -9.23 -5.92
N LEU A 70 18.47 -8.66 -5.86
CA LEU A 70 17.25 -9.42 -6.06
C LEU A 70 16.85 -9.42 -7.53
N SER A 71 16.67 -10.60 -8.10
CA SER A 71 16.14 -10.78 -9.45
C SER A 71 14.63 -10.54 -9.44
N LEU A 72 14.23 -9.29 -9.62
CA LEU A 72 12.84 -8.85 -9.73
C LEU A 72 12.68 -8.05 -11.02
N GLU A 73 11.43 -7.97 -11.50
CA GLU A 73 11.10 -7.11 -12.63
C GLU A 73 11.41 -5.63 -12.30
N GLY A 74 11.98 -4.91 -13.26
CA GLY A 74 12.34 -3.49 -13.13
C GLY A 74 13.63 -3.23 -12.35
N GLU A 75 14.13 -2.01 -12.49
CA GLU A 75 15.34 -1.56 -11.80
C GLU A 75 15.08 -1.30 -10.31
N PRO A 76 16.05 -1.51 -9.42
CA PRO A 76 15.92 -1.21 -8.00
C PRO A 76 15.35 0.19 -7.76
N TRP A 77 14.35 0.27 -6.90
CA TRP A 77 13.67 1.51 -6.56
C TRP A 77 13.34 1.58 -5.08
N TYR A 78 13.57 2.73 -4.46
CA TYR A 78 13.13 3.01 -3.11
C TYR A 78 12.16 4.18 -3.10
N THR A 79 10.90 3.91 -2.84
CA THR A 79 9.87 4.95 -2.71
C THR A 79 10.22 5.87 -1.55
N PRO A 80 10.45 7.16 -1.78
CA PRO A 80 10.96 8.06 -0.74
C PRO A 80 9.94 8.34 0.38
N ARG A 81 8.65 8.32 0.07
CA ARG A 81 7.59 8.66 1.03
C ARG A 81 6.59 7.54 1.18
N LEU A 82 6.27 7.19 2.42
CA LEU A 82 5.22 6.26 2.81
C LEU A 82 4.25 6.97 3.73
N PHE A 83 2.97 6.93 3.40
CA PHE A 83 1.89 7.44 4.23
C PHE A 83 0.90 6.33 4.58
N TYR A 84 0.41 6.38 5.80
CA TYR A 84 -0.64 5.49 6.26
C TYR A 84 -2.00 6.19 6.19
N TYR A 85 -3.01 5.47 5.74
CA TYR A 85 -4.39 5.93 5.79
C TYR A 85 -5.22 5.08 6.75
N SER A 86 -6.17 5.72 7.42
CA SER A 86 -7.11 5.02 8.31
C SER A 86 -8.14 4.24 7.51
N CYS A 87 -8.37 2.99 7.91
CA CYS A 87 -9.48 2.18 7.42
C CYS A 87 -10.68 2.27 8.39
N SER A 88 -11.73 1.49 8.13
CA SER A 88 -13.00 1.53 8.88
C SER A 88 -12.98 0.76 10.21
N HIS A 89 -11.98 -0.07 10.47
CA HIS A 89 -11.91 -0.98 11.63
C HIS A 89 -10.79 -0.62 12.60
N LEU A 90 -10.70 0.65 13.00
CA LEU A 90 -9.66 1.12 13.89
C LEU A 90 -9.88 0.64 15.34
N HIS A 91 -8.82 0.18 16.00
CA HIS A 91 -8.80 -0.10 17.44
C HIS A 91 -8.74 1.18 18.28
N ALA A 92 -8.16 2.25 17.74
CA ALA A 92 -8.02 3.53 18.39
C ALA A 92 -8.08 4.66 17.37
N VAL A 93 -8.43 5.85 17.80
CA VAL A 93 -8.34 7.06 16.95
C VAL A 93 -6.88 7.51 16.98
N PRO A 94 -6.15 7.45 15.87
CA PRO A 94 -4.76 7.90 15.83
C PRO A 94 -4.68 9.42 15.89
N ASP A 95 -3.54 9.92 16.34
CA ASP A 95 -3.17 11.32 16.18
C ASP A 95 -2.65 11.51 14.75
N TYR A 96 -3.42 12.22 13.93
CA TYR A 96 -3.13 12.37 12.51
C TYR A 96 -2.04 13.40 12.24
N SER A 97 -1.05 13.05 11.42
CA SER A 97 -0.02 14.00 10.98
C SER A 97 -0.59 15.11 10.08
N PHE A 98 -1.61 14.77 9.28
CA PHE A 98 -2.34 15.71 8.41
C PHE A 98 -3.69 15.13 7.99
N LEU A 99 -4.55 16.01 7.51
CA LEU A 99 -5.85 15.64 6.92
C LEU A 99 -5.92 16.18 5.49
N VAL A 100 -6.59 15.46 4.63
CA VAL A 100 -6.88 15.90 3.25
C VAL A 100 -8.37 16.18 3.12
N ASP A 101 -8.73 17.42 2.85
CA ASP A 101 -10.12 17.79 2.58
C ASP A 101 -10.54 17.28 1.19
N ILE A 102 -11.51 16.37 1.18
CA ILE A 102 -12.09 15.80 -0.05
C ILE A 102 -13.49 16.32 -0.35
N SER A 103 -13.95 17.38 0.33
CA SER A 103 -15.33 17.89 0.21
C SER A 103 -15.74 18.13 -1.24
N GLN A 104 -14.87 18.71 -2.06
CA GLN A 104 -15.12 18.94 -3.49
C GLN A 104 -15.17 17.68 -4.36
N HIS A 105 -14.73 16.54 -3.84
CA HIS A 105 -14.64 15.27 -4.55
C HIS A 105 -15.53 14.19 -3.91
N PHE A 106 -16.28 14.54 -2.86
CA PHE A 106 -17.04 13.58 -2.07
C PHE A 106 -18.12 12.88 -2.91
N GLU A 107 -18.90 13.64 -3.68
CA GLU A 107 -19.94 13.11 -4.58
C GLU A 107 -19.34 12.08 -5.56
N LYS A 108 -18.23 12.45 -6.20
CA LYS A 108 -17.51 11.58 -7.13
C LYS A 108 -16.95 10.30 -6.49
N LYS A 109 -16.62 10.36 -5.20
CA LYS A 109 -16.16 9.19 -4.45
C LYS A 109 -17.30 8.22 -4.17
N MET A 110 -18.54 8.73 -4.01
CA MET A 110 -19.72 7.93 -3.67
C MET A 110 -20.38 7.29 -4.90
N GLU A 111 -20.06 7.71 -6.12
CA GLU A 111 -20.45 7.07 -7.39
C GLU A 111 -19.74 5.71 -7.58
#